data_2ea5f3544758c69a690ae8dcd0319546
#
_entry.id   2ea5f3544758c69a690ae8dcd0319546
#
_cell.length_a   1.000
_cell.length_b   1.000
_cell.length_c   1.000
_cell.angle_alpha   90.00
_cell.angle_beta   90.00
_cell.angle_gamma   90.00
#
_symmetry.space_group_name_H-M   'P 1'
#
loop_
_entity.id
_entity.type
_entity.pdbx_description
1 polymer ?
#
loop_
_entity_poly.entity_id
_entity_poly.type
_entity_poly.pdbx_seq_one_letter_code
_entity_poly.pdbx_strand_id
1 'polypeptide(L)'
;MEFGVFILAQQRGYHQTSQQVIGNSIEQTVVAEQAGFNTAWYAEHHFNNYSLSPSPLMMVAHMAAKTQRIRLGTAVCILPLYQPARFLAEVGFVDTVSNGRLDLGVGSGYQEFEFERFGVKIA
;
A
#
# COMPACT_ATOMS: atom_id res chain seq x y z
N MET A 1 2.33 2.43 24.01
CA MET A 1 3.19 2.44 22.80
C MET A 1 2.40 1.81 21.66
N GLU A 2 2.44 2.40 20.47
CA GLU A 2 1.77 1.87 19.28
C GLU A 2 2.80 1.24 18.36
N PHE A 3 2.44 0.12 17.74
CA PHE A 3 3.29 -0.61 16.81
C PHE A 3 2.61 -0.74 15.46
N GLY A 4 3.37 -0.48 14.39
CA GLY A 4 2.95 -0.73 13.02
C GLY A 4 3.82 -1.80 12.35
N VAL A 5 3.26 -2.49 11.37
CA VAL A 5 3.99 -3.35 10.45
C VAL A 5 4.08 -2.70 9.09
N PHE A 6 5.26 -2.71 8.47
CA PHE A 6 5.46 -2.23 7.10
C PHE A 6 5.53 -3.41 6.14
N ILE A 7 4.65 -3.42 5.16
CA ILE A 7 4.48 -4.51 4.20
C ILE A 7 4.90 -4.03 2.81
N LEU A 8 6.08 -4.46 2.40
CA LEU A 8 6.69 -4.03 1.14
C LEU A 8 6.21 -4.83 -0.08
N ALA A 9 5.72 -6.04 0.11
CA ALA A 9 5.38 -6.98 -0.96
C ALA A 9 6.55 -7.23 -1.94
N GLN A 10 7.76 -7.37 -1.41
CA GLN A 10 8.98 -7.55 -2.19
C GLN A 10 9.09 -8.99 -2.72
N GLN A 11 9.34 -9.14 -4.02
CA GLN A 11 9.68 -10.43 -4.64
C GLN A 11 11.20 -10.58 -4.73
N ARG A 12 11.77 -11.42 -3.86
CA ARG A 12 13.20 -11.72 -3.83
C ARG A 12 13.48 -12.98 -4.64
N GLY A 13 14.12 -12.81 -5.80
CA GLY A 13 14.46 -13.92 -6.69
C GLY A 13 13.22 -14.58 -7.33
N TYR A 14 13.44 -15.76 -7.96
CA TYR A 14 12.39 -16.47 -8.69
C TYR A 14 11.76 -17.62 -7.89
N HIS A 15 12.03 -17.71 -6.59
CA HIS A 15 11.53 -18.80 -5.74
C HIS A 15 10.08 -18.65 -5.31
N GLN A 16 9.53 -17.43 -5.42
CA GLN A 16 8.14 -17.13 -5.10
C GLN A 16 7.44 -16.54 -6.30
N THR A 17 6.23 -16.98 -6.55
CA THR A 17 5.35 -16.35 -7.55
C THR A 17 4.81 -15.02 -7.00
N SER A 18 4.38 -14.12 -7.88
CA SER A 18 3.72 -12.87 -7.48
C SER A 18 2.48 -13.14 -6.63
N GLN A 19 1.74 -14.21 -6.94
CA GLN A 19 0.58 -14.63 -6.15
C GLN A 19 0.97 -15.00 -4.72
N GLN A 20 2.09 -15.71 -4.53
CA GLN A 20 2.58 -16.05 -3.19
C GLN A 20 3.03 -14.82 -2.43
N VAL A 21 3.73 -13.88 -3.08
CA VAL A 21 4.18 -12.64 -2.43
C VAL A 21 2.99 -11.79 -1.94
N ILE A 22 1.99 -11.60 -2.79
CA ILE A 22 0.78 -10.86 -2.41
C ILE A 22 -0.02 -11.63 -1.35
N GLY A 23 -0.15 -12.97 -1.48
CA GLY A 23 -0.79 -13.81 -0.47
C GLY A 23 -0.13 -13.70 0.90
N ASN A 24 1.20 -13.72 0.95
CA ASN A 24 1.96 -13.53 2.19
C ASN A 24 1.75 -12.12 2.78
N SER A 25 1.67 -11.09 1.94
CA SER A 25 1.40 -9.72 2.41
C SER A 25 0.02 -9.59 3.06
N ILE A 26 -0.98 -10.28 2.50
CA ILE A 26 -2.32 -10.36 3.07
C ILE A 26 -2.29 -11.08 4.41
N GLU A 27 -1.64 -12.24 4.47
CA GLU A 27 -1.51 -13.03 5.70
C GLU A 27 -0.77 -12.27 6.79
N GLN A 28 0.34 -11.59 6.46
CA GLN A 28 1.09 -10.75 7.40
C GLN A 28 0.20 -9.69 8.05
N THR A 29 -0.71 -9.08 7.30
CA THR A 29 -1.66 -8.09 7.86
C THR A 29 -2.63 -8.74 8.85
N VAL A 30 -3.18 -9.90 8.50
CA VAL A 30 -4.12 -10.63 9.38
C VAL A 30 -3.41 -11.07 10.68
N VAL A 31 -2.19 -11.60 10.56
CA VAL A 31 -1.37 -11.99 11.70
C VAL A 31 -1.01 -10.79 12.58
N ALA A 32 -0.67 -9.64 11.96
CA ALA A 32 -0.38 -8.40 12.69
C ALA A 32 -1.60 -7.94 13.50
N GLU A 33 -2.79 -7.99 12.92
CA GLU A 33 -4.02 -7.68 13.67
C GLU A 33 -4.22 -8.62 14.86
N GLN A 34 -4.04 -9.93 14.66
CA GLN A 34 -4.17 -10.94 15.72
C GLN A 34 -3.12 -10.74 16.82
N ALA A 35 -1.91 -10.34 16.45
CA ALA A 35 -0.82 -10.04 17.36
C ALA A 35 -0.95 -8.69 18.09
N GLY A 36 -1.98 -7.89 17.78
CA GLY A 36 -2.26 -6.64 18.47
C GLY A 36 -1.55 -5.41 17.91
N PHE A 37 -1.00 -5.47 16.70
CA PHE A 37 -0.46 -4.29 16.03
C PHE A 37 -1.55 -3.24 15.78
N ASN A 38 -1.16 -1.97 15.82
CA ASN A 38 -2.06 -0.84 15.65
C ASN A 38 -2.32 -0.51 14.18
N THR A 39 -1.28 -0.58 13.33
CA THR A 39 -1.38 -0.20 11.92
C THR A 39 -0.56 -1.12 11.02
N ALA A 40 -1.09 -1.45 9.84
CA ALA A 40 -0.36 -2.06 8.74
C ALA A 40 -0.17 -1.04 7.62
N TRP A 41 1.08 -0.85 7.15
CA TRP A 41 1.48 0.13 6.16
C TRP A 41 1.89 -0.54 4.86
N TYR A 42 1.41 -0.04 3.72
CA TYR A 42 1.68 -0.60 2.38
C TYR A 42 2.45 0.38 1.52
N ALA A 43 3.50 -0.12 0.86
CA ALA A 43 4.29 0.65 -0.09
C ALA A 43 3.64 0.76 -1.47
N GLU A 44 4.06 1.77 -2.25
CA GLU A 44 3.79 1.90 -3.68
C GLU A 44 5.11 1.86 -4.44
N HIS A 45 5.23 0.93 -5.41
CA HIS A 45 6.32 0.90 -6.38
C HIS A 45 5.84 0.33 -7.71
N HIS A 46 6.56 0.69 -8.78
CA HIS A 46 6.19 0.35 -10.13
C HIS A 46 7.36 -0.23 -10.92
N PHE A 47 7.06 -1.12 -11.87
CA PHE A 47 7.98 -1.67 -12.86
C PHE A 47 9.20 -2.42 -12.32
N ASN A 48 9.16 -2.90 -11.09
CA ASN A 48 10.25 -3.66 -10.47
C ASN A 48 9.72 -4.64 -9.42
N ASN A 49 10.61 -5.50 -8.90
CA ASN A 49 10.28 -6.49 -7.89
C ASN A 49 10.54 -6.00 -6.45
N TYR A 50 10.90 -4.74 -6.28
CA TYR A 50 11.10 -4.13 -4.96
C TYR A 50 9.79 -4.06 -4.16
N SER A 51 8.69 -3.77 -4.86
CA SER A 51 7.34 -4.00 -4.35
C SER A 51 6.41 -4.37 -5.50
N LEU A 52 5.59 -5.39 -5.31
CA LEU A 52 4.55 -5.78 -6.27
C LEU A 52 3.24 -5.02 -6.05
N SER A 53 3.22 -4.03 -5.15
CA SER A 53 2.05 -3.20 -4.87
C SER A 53 2.07 -1.91 -5.71
N PRO A 54 1.27 -1.83 -6.77
CA PRO A 54 1.19 -0.62 -7.60
C PRO A 54 0.20 0.40 -7.02
N SER A 55 -0.60 0.02 -6.04
CA SER A 55 -1.58 0.90 -5.39
C SER A 55 -1.81 0.47 -3.95
N PRO A 56 -1.24 1.20 -2.98
CA PRO A 56 -1.48 0.92 -1.58
C PRO A 56 -2.95 1.13 -1.19
N LEU A 57 -3.70 2.01 -1.86
CA LEU A 57 -5.15 2.16 -1.62
C LEU A 57 -5.93 0.89 -1.98
N MET A 58 -5.54 0.17 -3.03
CA MET A 58 -6.16 -1.13 -3.36
C MET A 58 -5.87 -2.17 -2.27
N MET A 59 -4.66 -2.19 -1.73
CA MET A 59 -4.31 -3.07 -0.61
C MET A 59 -5.14 -2.72 0.63
N VAL A 60 -5.26 -1.44 0.98
CA VAL A 60 -6.11 -0.99 2.09
C VAL A 60 -7.55 -1.43 1.89
N ALA A 61 -8.14 -1.21 0.72
CA ALA A 61 -9.52 -1.62 0.44
C ALA A 61 -9.71 -3.14 0.56
N HIS A 62 -8.76 -3.93 0.05
CA HIS A 62 -8.79 -5.38 0.17
C HIS A 62 -8.69 -5.84 1.63
N MET A 63 -7.76 -5.27 2.39
CA MET A 63 -7.56 -5.63 3.79
C MET A 63 -8.67 -5.11 4.70
N ALA A 64 -9.35 -4.02 4.34
CA ALA A 64 -10.52 -3.54 5.07
C ALA A 64 -11.62 -4.60 5.18
N ALA A 65 -11.79 -5.43 4.14
CA ALA A 65 -12.74 -6.53 4.15
C ALA A 65 -12.28 -7.78 4.94
N LYS A 66 -10.98 -7.88 5.23
CA LYS A 66 -10.37 -9.05 5.90
C LYS A 66 -9.99 -8.82 7.36
N THR A 67 -10.05 -7.58 7.81
CA THR A 67 -9.67 -7.14 9.16
C THR A 67 -10.79 -6.34 9.80
N GLN A 68 -10.78 -6.23 11.12
CA GLN A 68 -11.85 -5.55 11.86
C GLN A 68 -11.37 -4.33 12.65
N ARG A 69 -10.12 -4.34 13.10
CA ARG A 69 -9.60 -3.39 14.09
C ARG A 69 -8.35 -2.63 13.63
N ILE A 70 -7.39 -3.34 13.03
CA ILE A 70 -6.11 -2.75 12.64
C ILE A 70 -6.32 -1.58 11.67
N ARG A 71 -5.61 -0.47 11.88
CA ARG A 71 -5.59 0.64 10.94
C ARG A 71 -4.77 0.25 9.72
N LEU A 72 -5.13 0.80 8.59
CA LEU A 72 -4.57 0.42 7.29
C LEU A 72 -4.00 1.66 6.62
N GLY A 73 -2.70 1.70 6.44
CA GLY A 73 -2.01 2.90 6.00
C GLY A 73 -1.31 2.75 4.64
N THR A 74 -1.15 3.88 3.98
CA THR A 74 -0.29 3.98 2.79
C THR A 74 1.06 4.59 3.17
N ALA A 75 2.17 3.95 2.76
CA ALA A 75 3.51 4.44 3.05
C ALA A 75 4.45 4.26 1.82
N VAL A 76 4.22 5.05 0.81
CA VAL A 76 3.29 6.18 0.66
C VAL A 76 2.50 6.06 -0.64
N CYS A 77 1.45 6.88 -0.85
CA CYS A 77 0.97 7.17 -2.20
C CYS A 77 1.88 8.22 -2.85
N ILE A 78 2.42 7.93 -4.04
CA ILE A 78 3.34 8.82 -4.77
C ILE A 78 2.51 9.86 -5.53
N LEU A 79 2.15 10.98 -4.86
CA LEU A 79 1.17 11.96 -5.37
C LEU A 79 1.39 12.41 -6.82
N PRO A 80 2.63 12.68 -7.30
CA PRO A 80 2.82 13.13 -8.67
C PRO A 80 2.38 12.12 -9.74
N LEU A 81 2.19 10.86 -9.38
CA LEU A 81 1.74 9.81 -10.30
C LEU A 81 0.21 9.70 -10.40
N TYR A 82 -0.53 10.46 -9.57
CA TYR A 82 -1.99 10.42 -9.52
C TYR A 82 -2.63 11.63 -10.18
N GLN A 83 -3.79 11.41 -10.79
CA GLN A 83 -4.69 12.49 -11.15
C GLN A 83 -5.42 12.97 -9.88
N PRO A 84 -5.31 14.26 -9.48
CA PRO A 84 -5.70 14.70 -8.15
C PRO A 84 -7.19 14.47 -7.80
N ALA A 85 -8.11 14.79 -8.72
CA ALA A 85 -9.53 14.65 -8.43
C ALA A 85 -9.93 13.18 -8.26
N ARG A 86 -9.36 12.29 -9.08
CA ARG A 86 -9.58 10.85 -8.96
C ARG A 86 -8.98 10.29 -7.67
N PHE A 87 -7.77 10.71 -7.32
CA PHE A 87 -7.11 10.29 -6.09
C PHE A 87 -7.95 10.63 -4.86
N LEU A 88 -8.46 11.86 -4.78
CA LEU A 88 -9.31 12.28 -3.66
C LEU A 88 -10.61 11.47 -3.57
N ALA A 89 -11.22 11.14 -4.71
CA ALA A 89 -12.41 10.30 -4.73
C ALA A 89 -12.12 8.87 -4.25
N GLU A 90 -10.98 8.28 -4.66
CA GLU A 90 -10.54 6.96 -4.23
C GLU A 90 -10.20 6.93 -2.73
N VAL A 91 -9.54 7.96 -2.21
CA VAL A 91 -9.26 8.12 -0.77
C VAL A 91 -10.56 8.14 0.05
N GLY A 92 -11.53 8.97 -0.36
CA GLY A 92 -12.83 9.04 0.32
C GLY A 92 -13.59 7.72 0.29
N PHE A 93 -13.54 7.01 -0.84
CA PHE A 93 -14.14 5.68 -0.95
C PHE A 93 -13.46 4.66 -0.03
N VAL A 94 -12.12 4.62 -0.02
CA VAL A 94 -11.35 3.67 0.80
C VAL A 94 -11.54 3.96 2.28
N ASP A 95 -11.57 5.22 2.70
CA ASP A 95 -11.88 5.57 4.09
C ASP A 95 -13.28 5.09 4.50
N THR A 96 -14.26 5.25 3.62
CA THR A 96 -15.63 4.77 3.86
C THR A 96 -15.69 3.25 4.00
N VAL A 97 -15.13 2.48 3.07
CA VAL A 97 -15.21 1.01 3.12
C VAL A 97 -14.34 0.40 4.22
N SER A 98 -13.34 1.13 4.71
CA SER A 98 -12.54 0.72 5.86
C SER A 98 -13.15 1.12 7.21
N ASN A 99 -14.30 1.78 7.22
CA ASN A 99 -14.94 2.34 8.41
C ASN A 99 -14.02 3.32 9.17
N GLY A 100 -13.38 4.25 8.43
CA GLY A 100 -12.50 5.27 9.00
C GLY A 100 -11.16 4.74 9.52
N ARG A 101 -10.72 3.56 9.07
CA ARG A 101 -9.44 2.97 9.47
C ARG A 101 -8.28 3.32 8.54
N LEU A 102 -8.50 4.16 7.53
CA LEU A 102 -7.44 4.61 6.63
C LEU A 102 -6.50 5.58 7.33
N ASP A 103 -5.19 5.33 7.22
CA ASP A 103 -4.11 6.27 7.53
C ASP A 103 -3.41 6.66 6.22
N LEU A 104 -3.67 7.86 5.73
CA LEU A 104 -3.16 8.30 4.43
C LEU A 104 -1.76 8.89 4.56
N GLY A 105 -0.75 8.14 4.13
CA GLY A 105 0.61 8.64 3.93
C GLY A 105 0.84 8.98 2.45
N VAL A 106 1.43 10.15 2.21
CA VAL A 106 1.71 10.65 0.86
C VAL A 106 3.16 11.07 0.72
N GLY A 107 3.70 11.01 -0.48
CA GLY A 107 5.07 11.40 -0.76
C GLY A 107 5.27 11.89 -2.20
N SER A 108 6.43 12.49 -2.45
CA SER A 108 6.82 12.99 -3.77
C SER A 108 7.39 11.90 -4.70
N GLY A 109 7.77 10.74 -4.16
CA GLY A 109 8.53 9.73 -4.89
C GLY A 109 10.02 10.10 -5.03
N TYR A 110 10.82 9.12 -5.47
CA TYR A 110 12.28 9.31 -5.63
C TYR A 110 12.90 8.47 -6.75
N GLN A 111 12.17 7.50 -7.29
CA GLN A 111 12.70 6.60 -8.32
C GLN A 111 12.47 7.17 -9.72
N GLU A 112 13.47 7.76 -10.31
CA GLU A 112 13.42 8.45 -11.60
C GLU A 112 12.80 7.59 -12.71
N PHE A 113 13.18 6.31 -12.80
CA PHE A 113 12.65 5.41 -13.82
C PHE A 113 11.12 5.16 -13.72
N GLU A 114 10.53 5.25 -12.52
CA GLU A 114 9.08 5.15 -12.35
C GLU A 114 8.40 6.36 -13.01
N PHE A 115 8.90 7.55 -12.73
CA PHE A 115 8.40 8.80 -13.32
C PHE A 115 8.54 8.83 -14.83
N GLU A 116 9.69 8.47 -15.36
CA GLU A 116 9.95 8.41 -16.80
C GLU A 116 8.93 7.51 -17.51
N ARG A 117 8.66 6.33 -16.96
CA ARG A 117 7.71 5.37 -17.53
C ARG A 117 6.27 5.83 -17.47
N PHE A 118 5.90 6.64 -16.49
CA PHE A 118 4.60 7.29 -16.43
C PHE A 118 4.52 8.59 -17.26
N GLY A 119 5.63 9.04 -17.82
CA GLY A 119 5.69 10.32 -18.56
C GLY A 119 5.54 11.54 -17.64
N VAL A 120 5.87 11.41 -16.37
CA VAL A 120 5.81 12.48 -15.36
C VAL A 120 7.23 12.92 -15.06
N LYS A 121 7.46 14.23 -14.94
CA LYS A 121 8.76 14.76 -14.52
C LYS A 121 8.86 14.73 -13.00
N ILE A 122 9.98 14.23 -12.50
CA ILE A 122 10.31 14.36 -11.08
C ILE A 122 10.64 15.83 -10.79
N ALA A 123 10.10 16.36 -9.72
CA ALA A 123 10.29 17.76 -9.34
C ALA A 123 11.61 17.96 -8.57
#